data_81d7ba5f7a5081dc2aad9bf4b13e2402
#
_entry.id   81d7ba5f7a5081dc2aad9bf4b13e2402
#
_cell.length_a   1.000
_cell.length_b   1.000
_cell.length_c   1.000
_cell.angle_alpha   90.00
_cell.angle_beta   90.00
_cell.angle_gamma   90.00
#
_symmetry.space_group_name_H-M   'P 1'
#
loop_
_entity.id
_entity.type
_entity.pdbx_description
1 polymer ?
#
loop_
_entity_poly.entity_id
_entity_poly.type
_entity_poly.pdbx_seq_one_letter_code
_entity_poly.pdbx_strand_id
1 'polypeptide(L)'
;MTSNNYWVNKNKKDYYIIECKRIDGSSSLNKKYINEGVSRFVEEPPKYPSHHNKNIMFGFVVKNIDIPNNSIELSKINKNRFGTISQGDLFLVKNEINEGLHEYISNYTLSNKSLQLLHIFFDFSPIIK
;
A
#
# COMPACT_ATOMS: atom_id res chain seq x y z
N MET A 1 -16.90 -21.44 5.27
CA MET A 1 -16.47 -21.32 5.66
C MET A 1 -16.40 -21.56 6.27
N THR A 2 -16.48 -21.46 6.51
CA THR A 2 -16.22 -21.38 7.19
C THR A 2 -15.73 -21.52 7.47
N SER A 3 -15.84 -21.58 7.68
CA SER A 3 -15.36 -21.47 8.13
C SER A 3 -14.77 -21.09 8.14
N ASN A 4 -14.64 -20.90 7.97
CA ASN A 4 -14.14 -20.37 8.05
C ASN A 4 -13.83 -19.49 8.21
N ASN A 5 -13.72 -20.13 8.45
CA ASN A 5 -13.53 -18.74 8.68
C ASN A 5 -13.79 -18.30 10.12
N TYR A 6 -13.40 -19.14 10.96
CA TYR A 6 -13.46 -18.89 12.37
C TYR A 6 -12.58 -17.69 12.77
N TRP A 7 -11.50 -17.49 12.04
CA TRP A 7 -10.58 -16.39 12.32
C TRP A 7 -11.23 -15.02 12.13
N VAL A 8 -12.22 -14.95 11.28
CA VAL A 8 -13.00 -13.73 11.09
C VAL A 8 -13.93 -13.49 12.26
N ASN A 9 -14.49 -14.55 12.82
CA ASN A 9 -15.52 -14.44 13.83
C ASN A 9 -14.99 -14.17 15.23
N LYS A 10 -13.81 -14.63 15.50
CA LYS A 10 -13.28 -14.58 16.85
C LYS A 10 -13.07 -13.18 17.34
N ASN A 11 -12.45 -12.35 16.54
CA ASN A 11 -12.12 -11.02 16.97
C ASN A 11 -11.88 -10.16 15.73
N LYS A 12 -12.76 -9.23 15.48
CA LYS A 12 -12.65 -8.35 14.31
C LYS A 12 -11.39 -7.48 14.33
N LYS A 13 -10.73 -7.35 15.48
CA LYS A 13 -9.51 -6.58 15.60
C LYS A 13 -8.27 -7.34 15.13
N ASP A 14 -8.42 -8.63 14.82
CA ASP A 14 -7.29 -9.47 14.46
C ASP A 14 -7.10 -9.61 12.95
N TYR A 15 -7.69 -8.76 12.14
CA TYR A 15 -7.50 -8.83 10.69
C TYR A 15 -6.88 -7.58 10.15
N TYR A 16 -6.24 -7.72 8.98
CA TYR A 16 -5.66 -6.62 8.23
C TYR A 16 -6.46 -6.41 6.96
N ILE A 17 -6.46 -5.17 6.48
CA ILE A 17 -7.12 -4.84 5.23
C ILE A 17 -6.05 -4.72 4.15
N ILE A 18 -6.32 -5.32 2.99
CA ILE A 18 -5.45 -5.25 1.83
C ILE A 18 -6.22 -4.54 0.72
N GLU A 19 -5.67 -3.44 0.26
CA GLU A 19 -6.21 -2.71 -0.88
C GLU A 19 -5.33 -2.99 -2.10
N CYS A 20 -5.94 -3.38 -3.22
CA CYS A 20 -5.21 -3.76 -4.43
C CYS A 20 -5.37 -2.68 -5.50
N LYS A 21 -4.27 -2.32 -6.15
CA LYS A 21 -4.27 -1.35 -7.24
C LYS A 21 -3.29 -1.78 -8.32
N ARG A 22 -3.65 -1.51 -9.56
CA ARG A 22 -2.79 -1.79 -10.71
C ARG A 22 -1.75 -0.70 -10.89
N ILE A 23 -0.55 -1.06 -11.29
CA ILE A 23 0.58 -0.16 -11.53
C ILE A 23 1.15 -0.47 -12.91
N ASP A 24 1.33 0.56 -13.73
CA ASP A 24 1.95 0.40 -15.05
C ASP A 24 3.02 1.47 -15.32
N GLY A 25 3.39 2.23 -14.31
CA GLY A 25 4.36 3.31 -14.44
C GLY A 25 3.76 4.62 -14.90
N SER A 26 2.49 4.63 -15.30
CA SER A 26 1.85 5.86 -15.74
C SER A 26 1.49 6.76 -14.56
N SER A 27 1.50 8.06 -14.80
CA SER A 27 1.07 9.04 -13.83
C SER A 27 -0.38 8.78 -13.39
N SER A 28 -1.23 8.37 -14.31
CA SER A 28 -2.64 8.13 -14.04
C SER A 28 -2.84 7.04 -12.98
N LEU A 29 -2.19 5.88 -13.17
CA LEU A 29 -2.33 4.79 -12.22
C LEU A 29 -1.59 5.07 -10.92
N ASN A 30 -0.47 5.77 -10.97
CA ASN A 30 0.23 6.16 -9.74
C ASN A 30 -0.64 7.10 -8.90
N LYS A 31 -1.33 8.04 -9.53
CA LYS A 31 -2.24 8.93 -8.80
C LYS A 31 -3.40 8.17 -8.19
N LYS A 32 -3.94 7.18 -8.90
CA LYS A 32 -5.01 6.36 -8.34
C LYS A 32 -4.54 5.53 -7.16
N TYR A 33 -3.32 5.02 -7.23
CA TYR A 33 -2.73 4.26 -6.13
C TYR A 33 -2.73 5.09 -4.84
N ILE A 34 -2.33 6.33 -4.93
CA ILE A 34 -2.28 7.21 -3.76
C ILE A 34 -3.66 7.77 -3.44
N ASN A 35 -4.33 8.37 -4.43
CA ASN A 35 -5.54 9.16 -4.17
C ASN A 35 -6.78 8.30 -3.95
N GLU A 36 -6.80 7.07 -4.45
CA GLU A 36 -7.93 6.16 -4.30
C GLU A 36 -7.58 4.89 -3.52
N GLY A 37 -6.31 4.66 -3.25
CA GLY A 37 -5.86 3.52 -2.48
C GLY A 37 -5.40 3.92 -1.09
N VAL A 38 -4.24 4.55 -1.02
CA VAL A 38 -3.65 4.99 0.25
C VAL A 38 -4.62 5.88 1.02
N SER A 39 -5.34 6.75 0.33
CA SER A 39 -6.28 7.68 0.98
C SER A 39 -7.32 6.98 1.86
N ARG A 40 -7.70 5.77 1.50
CA ARG A 40 -8.73 5.04 2.25
C ARG A 40 -8.30 4.71 3.67
N PHE A 41 -7.00 4.67 3.92
CA PHE A 41 -6.45 4.37 5.24
C PHE A 41 -6.12 5.62 6.03
N VAL A 42 -5.79 6.73 5.35
CA VAL A 42 -5.20 7.90 6.01
C VAL A 42 -6.12 9.12 6.06
N GLU A 43 -7.27 9.07 5.40
CA GLU A 43 -8.25 10.15 5.51
C GLU A 43 -8.87 10.20 6.91
N GLU A 44 -9.37 11.37 7.30
CA GLU A 44 -10.00 11.57 8.60
C GLU A 44 -11.49 11.87 8.42
N PRO A 45 -12.40 10.94 8.82
CA PRO A 45 -12.11 9.61 9.34
C PRO A 45 -11.69 8.66 8.23
N PRO A 46 -10.85 7.67 8.54
CA PRO A 46 -10.42 6.72 7.51
C PRO A 46 -11.59 5.87 7.04
N LYS A 47 -11.62 5.61 5.74
CA LYS A 47 -12.63 4.74 5.17
C LYS A 47 -12.42 3.29 5.63
N TYR A 48 -11.17 2.90 5.79
CA TYR A 48 -10.79 1.59 6.32
C TYR A 48 -10.11 1.78 7.68
N PRO A 49 -10.86 1.69 8.78
CA PRO A 49 -10.24 1.82 10.10
C PRO A 49 -9.22 0.70 10.34
N SER A 50 -8.07 1.07 10.87
CA SER A 50 -7.02 0.10 11.17
C SER A 50 -7.02 -0.20 12.66
N HIS A 51 -7.25 -1.44 13.01
CA HIS A 51 -7.22 -1.88 14.40
C HIS A 51 -5.79 -2.15 14.87
N HIS A 52 -4.87 -2.40 13.94
CA HIS A 52 -3.47 -2.69 14.25
C HIS A 52 -2.52 -1.58 13.85
N ASN A 53 -3.05 -0.47 13.31
CA ASN A 53 -2.25 0.62 12.77
C ASN A 53 -1.31 0.19 11.64
N LYS A 54 -1.58 -0.96 11.05
CA LYS A 54 -0.84 -1.53 9.93
C LYS A 54 -1.82 -2.10 8.93
N ASN A 55 -1.63 -1.77 7.68
CA ASN A 55 -2.44 -2.31 6.60
C ASN A 55 -1.57 -2.47 5.37
N ILE A 56 -2.11 -3.09 4.33
CA ILE A 56 -1.34 -3.48 3.16
C ILE A 56 -1.94 -2.87 1.91
N MET A 57 -1.08 -2.25 1.13
CA MET A 57 -1.37 -1.87 -0.25
C MET A 57 -0.67 -2.87 -1.16
N PHE A 58 -1.42 -3.50 -2.05
CA PHE A 58 -0.83 -4.43 -3.02
C PHE A 58 -0.88 -3.79 -4.40
N GLY A 59 0.30 -3.58 -4.98
CA GLY A 59 0.43 -3.05 -6.33
C GLY A 59 0.70 -4.15 -7.34
N PHE A 60 -0.25 -4.38 -8.25
CA PHE A 60 -0.04 -5.30 -9.38
C PHE A 60 0.68 -4.56 -10.48
N VAL A 61 1.95 -4.89 -10.69
CA VAL A 61 2.75 -4.26 -11.75
C VAL A 61 2.51 -5.02 -13.03
N VAL A 62 1.85 -4.38 -14.00
CA VAL A 62 1.37 -5.06 -15.21
C VAL A 62 2.19 -4.72 -16.45
N LYS A 63 3.23 -3.91 -16.31
CA LYS A 63 4.18 -3.61 -17.39
C LYS A 63 5.59 -3.72 -16.85
N ASN A 64 6.53 -3.98 -17.75
CA ASN A 64 7.93 -4.04 -17.37
C ASN A 64 8.44 -2.62 -17.09
N ILE A 65 8.46 -2.26 -15.83
CA ILE A 65 8.92 -0.95 -15.37
C ILE A 65 9.99 -1.12 -14.29
N ASP A 66 10.72 -0.05 -14.03
CA ASP A 66 11.65 0.02 -12.93
C ASP A 66 10.86 0.32 -11.65
N ILE A 67 10.58 -0.71 -10.86
CA ILE A 67 9.74 -0.57 -9.66
C ILE A 67 10.37 0.39 -8.65
N PRO A 68 11.67 0.29 -8.32
CA PRO A 68 12.27 1.28 -7.42
C PRO A 68 12.12 2.72 -7.91
N ASN A 69 12.29 2.94 -9.20
CA ASN A 69 12.15 4.29 -9.76
C ASN A 69 10.69 4.75 -9.68
N ASN A 70 9.76 3.85 -9.94
CA ASN A 70 8.34 4.20 -9.82
C ASN A 70 7.94 4.51 -8.38
N SER A 71 8.60 3.88 -7.40
CA SER A 71 8.32 4.18 -5.99
C SER A 71 8.69 5.62 -5.64
N ILE A 72 9.68 6.18 -6.32
CA ILE A 72 10.03 7.57 -6.14
C ILE A 72 8.89 8.48 -6.63
N GLU A 73 8.29 8.12 -7.77
CA GLU A 73 7.14 8.88 -8.27
C GLU A 73 5.94 8.76 -7.35
N LEU A 74 5.69 7.58 -6.81
CA LEU A 74 4.63 7.39 -5.81
C LEU A 74 4.90 8.24 -4.57
N SER A 75 6.16 8.30 -4.13
CA SER A 75 6.54 9.10 -2.97
C SER A 75 6.26 10.58 -3.19
N LYS A 76 6.51 11.08 -4.40
CA LYS A 76 6.23 12.48 -4.73
C LYS A 76 4.74 12.78 -4.65
N ILE A 77 3.91 11.90 -5.17
CA ILE A 77 2.46 12.06 -5.12
C ILE A 77 1.97 11.99 -3.68
N ASN A 78 2.50 11.03 -2.92
CA ASN A 78 2.16 10.86 -1.51
C ASN A 78 2.50 12.11 -0.71
N LYS A 79 3.68 12.64 -0.92
CA LYS A 79 4.13 13.86 -0.24
C LYS A 79 3.28 15.06 -0.63
N ASN A 80 2.91 15.15 -1.90
CA ASN A 80 2.08 16.24 -2.37
C ASN A 80 0.67 16.19 -1.77
N ARG A 81 0.10 14.99 -1.66
CA ARG A 81 -1.26 14.80 -1.14
C ARG A 81 -1.31 14.79 0.38
N PHE A 82 -0.37 14.10 1.01
CA PHE A 82 -0.40 13.83 2.45
C PHE A 82 0.83 14.34 3.18
N GLY A 83 1.49 15.36 2.63
CA GLY A 83 2.75 15.85 3.20
C GLY A 83 2.66 16.33 4.63
N THR A 84 1.49 16.77 5.08
CA THR A 84 1.32 17.26 6.46
C THR A 84 1.24 16.12 7.47
N ILE A 85 0.87 14.93 7.03
CA ILE A 85 0.74 13.77 7.91
C ILE A 85 1.73 12.65 7.56
N SER A 86 2.34 12.70 6.39
CA SER A 86 3.29 11.69 5.94
C SER A 86 4.65 11.92 6.60
N GLN A 87 5.29 10.84 7.02
CA GLN A 87 6.61 10.88 7.65
C GLN A 87 7.69 10.49 6.65
N GLY A 88 7.73 11.17 5.51
CA GLY A 88 8.75 10.94 4.51
C GLY A 88 8.27 10.12 3.33
N ASP A 89 9.23 9.53 2.64
CA ASP A 89 8.98 8.80 1.41
C ASP A 89 8.65 7.34 1.69
N LEU A 90 8.27 6.60 0.65
CA LEU A 90 8.19 5.15 0.75
C LEU A 90 9.59 4.59 0.92
N PHE A 91 9.80 3.84 1.98
CA PHE A 91 11.11 3.26 2.30
C PHE A 91 11.18 1.82 1.86
N LEU A 92 12.22 1.50 1.10
CA LEU A 92 12.45 0.14 0.65
C LEU A 92 12.77 -0.75 1.85
N VAL A 93 12.02 -1.80 2.01
CA VAL A 93 12.32 -2.85 2.97
C VAL A 93 13.14 -3.91 2.24
N LYS A 94 14.33 -4.17 2.72
CA LYS A 94 15.17 -5.20 2.11
C LYS A 94 14.62 -6.56 2.46
N ASN A 95 13.94 -7.14 1.50
CA ASN A 95 13.42 -8.49 1.64
C ASN A 95 13.63 -9.19 0.30
N GLU A 96 14.60 -10.08 0.27
CA GLU A 96 15.04 -10.72 -0.97
C GLU A 96 14.41 -12.10 -1.16
N ILE A 97 13.14 -12.22 -0.80
CA ILE A 97 12.48 -13.51 -0.87
C ILE A 97 12.32 -13.99 -2.31
N ASN A 98 11.90 -13.11 -3.23
CA ASN A 98 11.64 -13.48 -4.62
C ASN A 98 11.99 -12.35 -5.58
N GLU A 99 12.40 -12.72 -6.79
CA GLU A 99 12.54 -11.76 -7.88
C GLU A 99 11.17 -11.18 -8.23
N GLY A 100 11.15 -9.90 -8.54
CA GLY A 100 9.92 -9.21 -8.92
C GLY A 100 9.05 -8.78 -7.74
N LEU A 101 9.43 -9.16 -6.53
CA LEU A 101 8.71 -8.75 -5.33
C LEU A 101 9.47 -7.61 -4.66
N HIS A 102 8.79 -6.49 -4.46
CA HIS A 102 9.38 -5.31 -3.82
C HIS A 102 8.48 -4.87 -2.68
N GLU A 103 9.07 -4.67 -1.51
CA GLU A 103 8.34 -4.25 -0.34
C GLU A 103 8.81 -2.87 0.12
N TYR A 104 7.86 -1.99 0.39
CA TYR A 104 8.12 -0.65 0.89
C TYR A 104 7.19 -0.39 2.06
N ILE A 105 7.57 0.55 2.90
CA ILE A 105 6.69 1.04 3.95
C ILE A 105 6.54 2.55 3.83
N SER A 106 5.37 3.04 4.23
CA SER A 106 5.14 4.46 4.43
C SER A 106 4.48 4.67 5.79
N ASN A 107 4.78 5.80 6.41
CA ASN A 107 4.33 6.10 7.76
C ASN A 107 3.56 7.41 7.77
N TYR A 108 2.51 7.45 8.58
CA TYR A 108 1.64 8.61 8.68
C TYR A 108 1.32 8.89 10.13
N THR A 109 1.17 10.15 10.46
CA THR A 109 0.71 10.56 11.78
C THR A 109 -0.71 11.11 11.64
N LEU A 110 -1.66 10.35 12.16
CA LEU A 110 -3.05 10.78 12.20
C LEU A 110 -3.29 11.52 13.51
N SER A 111 -4.48 12.08 13.68
CA SER A 111 -4.75 12.97 14.79
C SER A 111 -4.49 12.35 16.16
N ASN A 112 -4.66 11.03 16.29
CA ASN A 112 -4.51 10.35 17.58
C ASN A 112 -3.70 9.08 17.52
N LYS A 113 -3.02 8.81 16.41
CA LYS A 113 -2.23 7.57 16.29
C LYS A 113 -1.27 7.64 15.12
N SER A 114 -0.31 6.73 15.13
CA SER A 114 0.58 6.50 13.97
C SER A 114 0.03 5.35 13.15
N LEU A 115 0.20 5.44 11.84
CA LEU A 115 -0.24 4.41 10.91
C LEU A 115 0.92 4.04 10.01
N GLN A 116 1.11 2.74 9.80
CA GLN A 116 2.09 2.25 8.83
C GLN A 116 1.38 1.46 7.75
N LEU A 117 1.74 1.73 6.50
CA LEU A 117 1.29 0.94 5.36
C LEU A 117 2.46 0.15 4.81
N LEU A 118 2.24 -1.14 4.61
CA LEU A 118 3.17 -1.99 3.88
C LEU A 118 2.72 -2.03 2.43
N HIS A 119 3.63 -1.66 1.53
CA HIS A 119 3.36 -1.68 0.09
C HIS A 119 4.08 -2.88 -0.50
N ILE A 120 3.33 -3.76 -1.12
CA ILE A 120 3.90 -4.94 -1.80
C ILE A 120 3.66 -4.74 -3.28
N PHE A 121 4.74 -4.60 -4.06
CA PHE A 121 4.65 -4.52 -5.52
C PHE A 121 5.16 -5.81 -6.10
N PHE A 122 4.34 -6.47 -6.89
CA PHE A 122 4.74 -7.69 -7.57
C PHE A 122 4.64 -7.50 -9.08
N ASP A 123 5.72 -7.86 -9.76
CA ASP A 123 5.83 -7.72 -11.21
C ASP A 123 5.16 -8.90 -11.88
N PHE A 124 3.96 -8.67 -12.41
CA PHE A 124 3.24 -9.67 -13.19
C PHE A 124 3.54 -9.56 -14.69
N SER A 125 4.35 -8.59 -15.12
CA SER A 125 4.57 -8.37 -16.55
C SER A 125 5.12 -9.59 -17.30
N PRO A 126 5.97 -10.45 -16.69
CA PRO A 126 6.43 -11.64 -17.39
C PRO A 126 5.30 -12.65 -17.67
N ILE A 127 4.20 -12.58 -16.95
CA ILE A 127 3.07 -13.52 -17.05
C ILE A 127 2.01 -13.00 -18.00
N ILE A 128 1.85 -11.69 -18.06
CA ILE A 128 0.85 -11.04 -18.89
C ILE A 128 1.35 -10.96 -20.33
N LYS A 129 0.57 -11.48 -21.26
CA LYS A 129 0.92 -11.49 -22.68
C LYS A 129 0.21 -10.36 -23.42
#